data_dc46569ad5333a0b247e8a8d9fd45a31
#
_entry.id   dc46569ad5333a0b247e8a8d9fd45a31
#
_cell.length_a   1.000
_cell.length_b   1.000
_cell.length_c   1.000
_cell.angle_alpha   90.00
_cell.angle_beta   90.00
_cell.angle_gamma   90.00
#
_symmetry.space_group_name_H-M   'P 1'
#
loop_
_entity.id
_entity.type
_entity.pdbx_description
1 polymer ?
#
loop_
_entity_poly.entity_id
_entity_poly.type
_entity_poly.pdbx_seq_one_letter_code
_entity_poly.pdbx_strand_id
1 'polypeptide(L)'
;MGTLYIVPTPVGNMEDMTMRAIRILKEADLVLAEDTRTSSVLLKHFDIRNRLVAHHKFNEHGTSSAIVERLKGGETIALISDAGTPGISDPGFYLAREAAKAGITVQTLPGPTACIPAIVSSGLPCDRFCFEGFIPQKKGRQTYLESLKDEVRTMIFYESPYRVVKTLQQFAEVFGDDRQVSCCREISKLHEESVRGTLAEVIAHFEETEPRGEFVIVLAGKDPKQLKEEMKEKKREERRQKKNGARRDEESNESVSYTHLTLPT
;
A
#
# COMPACT_ATOMS: atom_id res chain seq x y z
N MET A 1 8.85 10.37 31.52
CA MET A 1 8.91 9.64 30.27
C MET A 1 9.05 10.62 29.13
N GLY A 2 9.90 10.31 28.17
CA GLY A 2 10.07 11.11 26.96
C GLY A 2 8.96 10.88 25.92
N THR A 3 9.16 11.44 24.73
CA THR A 3 8.21 11.32 23.61
C THR A 3 8.94 10.87 22.36
N LEU A 4 8.35 9.90 21.65
CA LEU A 4 8.77 9.53 20.29
C LEU A 4 7.94 10.32 19.29
N TYR A 5 8.59 11.20 18.53
CA TYR A 5 7.98 11.90 17.41
C TYR A 5 8.25 11.17 16.10
N ILE A 6 7.18 10.86 15.36
CA ILE A 6 7.27 10.40 13.97
C ILE A 6 7.08 11.65 13.11
N VAL A 7 8.13 12.04 12.39
CA VAL A 7 8.18 13.33 11.71
C VAL A 7 8.24 13.13 10.20
N PRO A 8 7.15 13.43 9.46
CA PRO A 8 7.15 13.39 8.01
C PRO A 8 8.15 14.37 7.40
N THR A 9 8.81 13.95 6.33
CA THR A 9 9.76 14.73 5.54
C THR A 9 9.25 14.94 4.11
N PRO A 10 9.73 15.96 3.39
CA PRO A 10 9.30 16.25 2.03
C PRO A 10 9.42 15.06 1.08
N VAL A 11 8.45 14.90 0.17
CA VAL A 11 8.46 13.84 -0.85
C VAL A 11 9.11 14.28 -2.18
N GLY A 12 9.75 15.46 -2.18
CA GLY A 12 10.44 15.99 -3.35
C GLY A 12 10.57 17.49 -3.39
N ASN A 13 9.79 18.23 -2.57
CA ASN A 13 9.84 19.67 -2.46
C ASN A 13 10.08 20.10 -1.01
N MET A 14 11.17 20.82 -0.76
CA MET A 14 11.52 21.27 0.59
C MET A 14 10.47 22.21 1.22
N GLU A 15 9.66 22.90 0.41
CA GLU A 15 8.57 23.77 0.89
C GLU A 15 7.43 22.99 1.58
N ASP A 16 7.33 21.67 1.36
CA ASP A 16 6.35 20.82 2.04
C ASP A 16 6.72 20.51 3.48
N MET A 17 7.90 20.93 3.95
CA MET A 17 8.31 20.75 5.33
C MET A 17 7.49 21.64 6.27
N THR A 18 6.83 21.04 7.26
CA THR A 18 6.01 21.82 8.18
C THR A 18 6.87 22.57 9.22
N MET A 19 6.44 23.78 9.61
CA MET A 19 7.09 24.56 10.67
C MET A 19 7.20 23.79 11.99
N ARG A 20 6.19 22.97 12.31
CA ARG A 20 6.18 22.11 13.49
C ARG A 20 7.25 21.02 13.41
N ALA A 21 7.42 20.39 12.24
CA ALA A 21 8.44 19.38 12.02
C ALA A 21 9.85 19.97 12.23
N ILE A 22 10.12 21.16 11.64
CA ILE A 22 11.38 21.87 11.81
C ILE A 22 11.66 22.14 13.30
N ARG A 23 10.67 22.65 14.04
CA ARG A 23 10.80 22.93 15.47
C ARG A 23 11.11 21.67 16.28
N ILE A 24 10.35 20.59 16.08
CA ILE A 24 10.54 19.32 16.79
C ILE A 24 11.93 18.73 16.50
N LEU A 25 12.39 18.77 15.25
CA LEU A 25 13.72 18.27 14.89
C LEU A 25 14.84 19.10 15.50
N LYS A 26 14.62 20.40 15.79
CA LYS A 26 15.58 21.26 16.51
C LYS A 26 15.60 20.97 18.02
N GLU A 27 14.43 20.67 18.60
CA GLU A 27 14.25 20.51 20.06
C GLU A 27 14.51 19.07 20.54
N ALA A 28 14.46 18.06 19.67
CA ALA A 28 14.69 16.66 20.05
C ALA A 28 16.12 16.43 20.55
N ASP A 29 16.29 15.51 21.51
CA ASP A 29 17.60 15.08 22.02
C ASP A 29 18.36 14.20 21.02
N LEU A 30 17.62 13.56 20.10
CA LEU A 30 18.16 12.69 19.08
C LEU A 30 17.23 12.65 17.86
N VAL A 31 17.80 12.62 16.67
CA VAL A 31 17.09 12.33 15.42
C VAL A 31 17.54 10.96 14.86
N LEU A 32 16.58 10.08 14.67
CA LEU A 32 16.76 8.81 13.99
C LEU A 32 16.41 8.98 12.52
N ALA A 33 17.23 8.45 11.62
CA ALA A 33 17.05 8.57 10.17
C ALA A 33 17.30 7.26 9.45
N GLU A 34 16.57 7.02 8.37
CA GLU A 34 16.76 5.84 7.51
C GLU A 34 18.13 5.89 6.84
N ASP A 35 18.41 6.94 6.07
CA ASP A 35 19.75 7.25 5.55
C ASP A 35 20.24 8.60 6.12
N THR A 36 21.28 8.55 6.95
CA THR A 36 21.84 9.74 7.56
C THR A 36 22.47 10.73 6.57
N ARG A 37 22.85 10.26 5.37
CA ARG A 37 23.41 11.10 4.29
C ARG A 37 22.33 11.98 3.69
N THR A 38 21.21 11.38 3.28
CA THR A 38 20.04 12.08 2.75
C THR A 38 19.46 13.03 3.81
N SER A 39 19.25 12.53 5.01
CA SER A 39 18.70 13.31 6.12
C SER A 39 19.59 14.48 6.55
N SER A 40 20.92 14.36 6.46
CA SER A 40 21.81 15.49 6.78
C SER A 40 21.67 16.65 5.81
N VAL A 41 21.34 16.40 4.54
CA VAL A 41 21.04 17.46 3.56
C VAL A 41 19.78 18.22 3.97
N LEU A 42 18.72 17.49 4.35
CA LEU A 42 17.47 18.06 4.84
C LEU A 42 17.71 18.93 6.09
N LEU A 43 18.41 18.38 7.11
CA LEU A 43 18.67 19.09 8.35
C LEU A 43 19.50 20.36 8.11
N LYS A 44 20.50 20.28 7.24
CA LYS A 44 21.33 21.44 6.86
C LYS A 44 20.51 22.52 6.16
N HIS A 45 19.60 22.15 5.28
CA HIS A 45 18.73 23.11 4.56
C HIS A 45 17.89 23.97 5.50
N PHE A 46 17.40 23.38 6.61
CA PHE A 46 16.57 24.08 7.62
C PHE A 46 17.36 24.59 8.84
N ASP A 47 18.69 24.61 8.77
CA ASP A 47 19.58 24.97 9.89
C ASP A 47 19.21 24.22 11.19
N ILE A 48 19.02 22.91 11.07
CA ILE A 48 18.78 22.00 12.18
C ILE A 48 20.10 21.36 12.58
N ARG A 49 20.60 21.69 13.77
CA ARG A 49 21.85 21.16 14.34
C ARG A 49 21.51 20.12 15.39
N ASN A 50 21.33 18.88 14.95
CA ASN A 50 20.99 17.80 15.86
C ASN A 50 21.84 16.55 15.59
N ARG A 51 21.95 15.69 16.60
CA ARG A 51 22.61 14.39 16.46
C ARG A 51 21.76 13.46 15.63
N LEU A 52 22.34 12.93 14.54
CA LEU A 52 21.71 12.01 13.61
C LEU A 52 22.25 10.59 13.84
N VAL A 53 21.35 9.61 13.97
CA VAL A 53 21.70 8.19 14.13
C VAL A 53 20.89 7.35 13.15
N ALA A 54 21.55 6.40 12.49
CA ALA A 54 20.90 5.51 11.52
C ALA A 54 19.92 4.55 12.20
N HIS A 55 18.70 4.51 11.70
CA HIS A 55 17.63 3.59 12.11
C HIS A 55 16.87 3.14 10.86
N HIS A 56 17.27 2.00 10.32
CA HIS A 56 16.77 1.47 9.04
C HIS A 56 16.31 0.02 9.19
N LYS A 57 15.64 -0.51 8.19
CA LYS A 57 15.02 -1.85 8.18
C LYS A 57 15.96 -2.98 8.65
N PHE A 58 17.27 -2.86 8.41
CA PHE A 58 18.23 -3.92 8.77
C PHE A 58 18.72 -3.85 10.22
N ASN A 59 18.56 -2.70 10.90
CA ASN A 59 19.02 -2.53 12.27
C ASN A 59 17.89 -2.21 13.28
N GLU A 60 16.67 -1.92 12.83
CA GLU A 60 15.56 -1.48 13.68
C GLU A 60 15.25 -2.47 14.83
N HIS A 61 15.32 -3.78 14.59
CA HIS A 61 15.10 -4.78 15.63
C HIS A 61 16.17 -4.76 16.73
N GLY A 62 17.44 -4.53 16.35
CA GLY A 62 18.55 -4.49 17.30
C GLY A 62 18.64 -3.18 18.10
N THR A 63 18.25 -2.06 17.48
CA THR A 63 18.39 -0.73 18.06
C THR A 63 17.17 -0.26 18.86
N SER A 64 15.96 -0.77 18.54
CA SER A 64 14.71 -0.29 19.13
C SER A 64 14.66 -0.46 20.66
N SER A 65 15.21 -1.53 21.22
CA SER A 65 15.24 -1.73 22.67
C SER A 65 16.03 -0.64 23.38
N ALA A 66 17.23 -0.29 22.88
CA ALA A 66 18.05 0.76 23.43
C ALA A 66 17.39 2.15 23.30
N ILE A 67 16.68 2.39 22.19
CA ILE A 67 15.93 3.63 21.96
C ILE A 67 14.75 3.74 22.94
N VAL A 68 14.02 2.64 23.17
CA VAL A 68 12.91 2.59 24.14
C VAL A 68 13.42 2.88 25.57
N GLU A 69 14.57 2.36 25.98
CA GLU A 69 15.16 2.68 27.28
C GLU A 69 15.55 4.17 27.41
N ARG A 70 16.07 4.79 26.38
CA ARG A 70 16.35 6.24 26.37
C ARG A 70 15.06 7.06 26.50
N LEU A 71 14.00 6.68 25.79
CA LEU A 71 12.66 7.30 25.90
C LEU A 71 12.08 7.14 27.32
N LYS A 72 12.24 5.97 27.96
CA LYS A 72 11.88 5.78 29.38
C LYS A 72 12.67 6.70 30.31
N GLY A 73 13.94 6.94 29.98
CA GLY A 73 14.80 7.87 30.68
C GLY A 73 14.40 9.34 30.55
N GLY A 74 13.42 9.68 29.73
CA GLY A 74 12.88 11.02 29.55
C GLY A 74 13.35 11.74 28.29
N GLU A 75 14.18 11.13 27.44
CA GLU A 75 14.64 11.75 26.21
C GLU A 75 13.51 11.90 25.19
N THR A 76 13.54 12.99 24.45
CA THR A 76 12.67 13.26 23.30
C THR A 76 13.39 12.85 22.03
N ILE A 77 12.84 11.89 21.29
CA ILE A 77 13.47 11.33 20.09
C ILE A 77 12.55 11.55 18.88
N ALA A 78 13.11 12.05 17.79
CA ALA A 78 12.41 12.19 16.51
C ALA A 78 12.87 11.11 15.53
N LEU A 79 11.93 10.49 14.81
CA LEU A 79 12.21 9.56 13.72
C LEU A 79 11.76 10.19 12.41
N ILE A 80 12.66 10.20 11.42
CA ILE A 80 12.40 10.60 10.02
C ILE A 80 12.74 9.46 9.06
N SER A 81 12.12 9.45 7.89
CA SER A 81 12.49 8.63 6.72
C SER A 81 13.10 9.49 5.61
N ASP A 82 13.55 8.90 4.54
CA ASP A 82 14.15 9.63 3.42
C ASP A 82 13.12 10.52 2.71
N ALA A 83 11.86 10.09 2.65
CA ALA A 83 10.75 10.88 2.09
C ALA A 83 9.41 10.45 2.70
N GLY A 84 8.53 11.40 2.96
CA GLY A 84 7.17 11.13 3.45
C GLY A 84 7.09 10.80 4.93
N THR A 85 6.09 10.00 5.31
CA THR A 85 5.77 9.67 6.70
C THR A 85 6.44 8.36 7.11
N PRO A 86 7.34 8.34 8.10
CA PRO A 86 7.96 7.11 8.60
C PRO A 86 6.91 6.07 9.01
N GLY A 87 7.19 4.80 8.69
CA GLY A 87 6.27 3.68 8.92
C GLY A 87 5.27 3.41 7.79
N ILE A 88 5.17 4.31 6.80
CA ILE A 88 4.35 4.12 5.60
C ILE A 88 5.25 3.67 4.45
N SER A 89 5.39 2.36 4.28
CA SER A 89 6.34 1.69 3.36
C SER A 89 7.82 1.83 3.76
N ASP A 90 8.11 2.52 4.84
CA ASP A 90 9.44 2.81 5.37
C ASP A 90 9.63 2.22 6.78
N PRO A 91 10.87 2.18 7.31
CA PRO A 91 11.11 1.81 8.71
C PRO A 91 10.38 2.74 9.70
N GLY A 92 10.07 2.21 10.88
CA GLY A 92 9.49 3.01 11.96
C GLY A 92 8.28 2.37 12.65
N PHE A 93 7.53 1.51 11.96
CA PHE A 93 6.40 0.81 12.57
C PHE A 93 6.84 -0.01 13.79
N TYR A 94 7.96 -0.73 13.70
CA TYR A 94 8.45 -1.57 14.78
C TYR A 94 8.78 -0.73 16.02
N LEU A 95 9.55 0.36 15.87
CA LEU A 95 9.89 1.26 16.97
C LEU A 95 8.66 1.93 17.59
N ALA A 96 7.74 2.43 16.75
CA ALA A 96 6.50 3.05 17.24
C ALA A 96 5.66 2.06 18.07
N ARG A 97 5.55 0.81 17.62
CA ARG A 97 4.86 -0.27 18.32
C ARG A 97 5.51 -0.58 19.67
N GLU A 98 6.83 -0.76 19.71
CA GLU A 98 7.53 -1.10 20.94
C GLU A 98 7.53 0.06 21.95
N ALA A 99 7.64 1.31 21.49
CA ALA A 99 7.46 2.49 22.32
C ALA A 99 6.05 2.57 22.93
N ALA A 100 5.01 2.36 22.12
CA ALA A 100 3.62 2.35 22.59
C ALA A 100 3.36 1.23 23.61
N LYS A 101 3.88 0.01 23.39
CA LYS A 101 3.83 -1.10 24.36
C LYS A 101 4.51 -0.76 25.68
N ALA A 102 5.56 0.02 25.65
CA ALA A 102 6.28 0.48 26.83
C ALA A 102 5.61 1.67 27.54
N GLY A 103 4.42 2.11 27.11
CA GLY A 103 3.68 3.24 27.67
C GLY A 103 4.26 4.60 27.32
N ILE A 104 5.16 4.68 26.32
CA ILE A 104 5.78 5.92 25.86
C ILE A 104 4.79 6.64 24.92
N THR A 105 4.72 7.96 25.05
CA THR A 105 3.94 8.78 24.12
C THR A 105 4.55 8.73 22.73
N VAL A 106 3.81 8.19 21.76
CA VAL A 106 4.16 8.24 20.34
C VAL A 106 3.29 9.29 19.66
N GLN A 107 3.93 10.31 19.09
CA GLN A 107 3.24 11.40 18.43
C GLN A 107 3.67 11.51 16.96
N THR A 108 2.79 11.13 16.04
CA THR A 108 2.99 11.33 14.61
C THR A 108 2.50 12.72 14.22
N LEU A 109 3.36 13.49 13.55
CA LEU A 109 3.01 14.81 13.06
C LEU A 109 2.23 14.68 11.74
N PRO A 110 1.17 15.49 11.50
CA PRO A 110 0.66 15.68 10.15
C PRO A 110 1.75 16.26 9.23
N GLY A 111 1.85 15.75 8.02
CA GLY A 111 2.87 16.21 7.09
C GLY A 111 2.85 15.49 5.76
N PRO A 112 3.91 15.63 4.94
CA PRO A 112 3.98 15.09 3.60
C PRO A 112 3.80 13.56 3.56
N THR A 113 3.06 13.10 2.56
CA THR A 113 2.96 11.70 2.17
C THR A 113 2.47 11.63 0.72
N ALA A 114 3.03 10.76 -0.11
CA ALA A 114 2.69 10.72 -1.54
C ALA A 114 1.29 10.15 -1.81
N CYS A 115 0.80 9.22 -1.00
CA CYS A 115 -0.47 8.53 -1.27
C CYS A 115 -1.70 9.45 -1.19
N ILE A 116 -1.70 10.46 -0.31
CA ILE A 116 -2.85 11.37 -0.16
C ILE A 116 -2.97 12.35 -1.33
N PRO A 117 -1.92 13.10 -1.74
CA PRO A 117 -1.99 13.89 -2.97
C PRO A 117 -2.36 13.04 -4.19
N ALA A 118 -1.80 11.83 -4.33
CA ALA A 118 -2.10 10.94 -5.44
C ALA A 118 -3.59 10.60 -5.53
N ILE A 119 -4.21 10.15 -4.44
CA ILE A 119 -5.63 9.78 -4.49
C ILE A 119 -6.54 10.98 -4.75
N VAL A 120 -6.24 12.13 -4.16
CA VAL A 120 -7.03 13.36 -4.40
C VAL A 120 -6.88 13.81 -5.85
N SER A 121 -5.66 13.81 -6.39
CA SER A 121 -5.38 14.18 -7.78
C SER A 121 -5.87 13.16 -8.79
N SER A 122 -6.13 11.91 -8.41
CA SER A 122 -6.57 10.85 -9.32
C SER A 122 -7.93 11.12 -9.95
N GLY A 123 -8.82 11.81 -9.25
CA GLY A 123 -10.22 11.97 -9.64
C GLY A 123 -11.08 10.73 -9.37
N LEU A 124 -10.53 9.68 -8.76
CA LEU A 124 -11.25 8.49 -8.34
C LEU A 124 -11.89 8.69 -6.95
N PRO A 125 -12.89 7.90 -6.56
CA PRO A 125 -13.51 7.99 -5.24
C PRO A 125 -12.47 7.91 -4.12
N CYS A 126 -12.43 8.91 -3.24
CA CYS A 126 -11.43 9.05 -2.18
C CYS A 126 -12.00 9.05 -0.76
N ASP A 127 -13.31 8.88 -0.60
CA ASP A 127 -14.00 8.76 0.68
C ASP A 127 -13.64 7.47 1.43
N ARG A 128 -13.35 6.40 0.69
CA ARG A 128 -12.93 5.10 1.20
C ARG A 128 -11.89 4.50 0.27
N PHE A 129 -10.69 4.27 0.78
CA PHE A 129 -9.59 3.68 0.01
C PHE A 129 -8.77 2.70 0.86
N CYS A 130 -7.95 1.90 0.23
CA CYS A 130 -6.94 1.07 0.85
C CYS A 130 -5.55 1.40 0.31
N PHE A 131 -4.59 1.48 1.21
CA PHE A 131 -3.18 1.64 0.87
C PHE A 131 -2.51 0.27 0.87
N GLU A 132 -2.09 -0.16 -0.30
CA GLU A 132 -1.49 -1.47 -0.55
C GLU A 132 0.06 -1.41 -0.61
N GLY A 133 0.63 -0.21 -0.72
CA GLY A 133 2.07 0.01 -0.75
C GLY A 133 2.76 -0.67 -1.92
N PHE A 134 3.96 -1.23 -1.71
CA PHE A 134 4.70 -1.97 -2.73
C PHE A 134 4.21 -3.41 -2.83
N ILE A 135 3.82 -3.81 -4.04
CA ILE A 135 3.39 -5.18 -4.33
C ILE A 135 4.58 -6.15 -4.22
N PRO A 136 4.39 -7.38 -3.72
CA PRO A 136 5.44 -8.40 -3.71
C PRO A 136 6.11 -8.56 -5.08
N GLN A 137 7.45 -8.59 -5.12
CA GLN A 137 8.17 -8.57 -6.42
C GLN A 137 8.20 -9.92 -7.13
N LYS A 138 8.13 -11.04 -6.40
CA LYS A 138 8.29 -12.40 -6.93
C LYS A 138 7.22 -13.33 -6.37
N LYS A 139 7.56 -14.14 -5.37
CA LYS A 139 6.67 -15.15 -4.79
C LYS A 139 5.44 -14.48 -4.15
N GLY A 140 4.27 -15.00 -4.47
CA GLY A 140 2.99 -14.53 -3.93
C GLY A 140 2.38 -13.32 -4.63
N ARG A 141 3.04 -12.73 -5.65
CA ARG A 141 2.53 -11.53 -6.35
C ARG A 141 1.19 -11.78 -7.03
N GLN A 142 1.06 -12.85 -7.81
CA GLN A 142 -0.19 -13.16 -8.50
C GLN A 142 -1.33 -13.42 -7.52
N THR A 143 -1.09 -14.28 -6.53
CA THR A 143 -2.08 -14.58 -5.47
C THR A 143 -2.53 -13.32 -4.73
N TYR A 144 -1.58 -12.40 -4.48
CA TYR A 144 -1.89 -11.12 -3.84
C TYR A 144 -2.81 -10.26 -4.73
N LEU A 145 -2.49 -10.11 -6.01
CA LEU A 145 -3.33 -9.35 -6.95
C LEU A 145 -4.73 -9.97 -7.09
N GLU A 146 -4.81 -11.30 -7.20
CA GLU A 146 -6.09 -12.01 -7.25
C GLU A 146 -6.93 -11.82 -5.98
N SER A 147 -6.31 -11.71 -4.82
CA SER A 147 -7.02 -11.43 -3.57
C SER A 147 -7.68 -10.04 -3.53
N LEU A 148 -7.20 -9.10 -4.35
CA LEU A 148 -7.75 -7.75 -4.49
C LEU A 148 -8.81 -7.64 -5.59
N LYS A 149 -9.08 -8.70 -6.35
CA LYS A 149 -9.96 -8.68 -7.53
C LYS A 149 -11.35 -8.10 -7.25
N ASP A 150 -11.89 -8.39 -6.08
CA ASP A 150 -13.24 -7.98 -5.66
C ASP A 150 -13.23 -6.79 -4.69
N GLU A 151 -12.08 -6.11 -4.53
CA GLU A 151 -12.01 -4.89 -3.71
C GLU A 151 -12.83 -3.77 -4.36
N VAL A 152 -13.74 -3.19 -3.58
CA VAL A 152 -14.66 -2.13 -4.03
C VAL A 152 -14.15 -0.73 -3.72
N ARG A 153 -13.16 -0.61 -2.85
CA ARG A 153 -12.53 0.68 -2.51
C ARG A 153 -11.44 1.02 -3.52
N THR A 154 -11.14 2.28 -3.68
CA THR A 154 -9.96 2.72 -4.43
C THR A 154 -8.69 2.20 -3.76
N MET A 155 -7.77 1.64 -4.54
CA MET A 155 -6.52 1.04 -4.08
C MET A 155 -5.34 1.92 -4.47
N ILE A 156 -4.37 2.07 -3.57
CA ILE A 156 -3.17 2.89 -3.79
C ILE A 156 -1.93 2.02 -3.68
N PHE A 157 -1.11 2.02 -4.72
CA PHE A 157 0.14 1.26 -4.79
C PHE A 157 1.32 2.19 -5.02
N TYR A 158 2.48 1.85 -4.45
CA TYR A 158 3.76 2.43 -4.83
C TYR A 158 4.47 1.53 -5.82
N GLU A 159 5.09 2.12 -6.84
CA GLU A 159 5.80 1.32 -7.83
C GLU A 159 7.04 2.06 -8.37
N SER A 160 8.02 1.25 -8.76
CA SER A 160 9.26 1.71 -9.40
C SER A 160 9.03 1.97 -10.89
N PRO A 161 9.70 2.96 -11.50
CA PRO A 161 9.64 3.21 -12.93
C PRO A 161 10.00 1.97 -13.78
N TYR A 162 10.92 1.14 -13.29
CA TYR A 162 11.34 -0.09 -13.97
C TYR A 162 10.28 -1.19 -14.01
N ARG A 163 9.20 -1.06 -13.26
CA ARG A 163 8.17 -2.09 -13.12
C ARG A 163 6.76 -1.59 -13.42
N VAL A 164 6.55 -0.29 -13.53
CA VAL A 164 5.21 0.30 -13.64
C VAL A 164 4.43 -0.28 -14.83
N VAL A 165 5.02 -0.37 -16.01
CA VAL A 165 4.34 -0.94 -17.21
C VAL A 165 3.93 -2.39 -16.95
N LYS A 166 4.86 -3.22 -16.50
CA LYS A 166 4.59 -4.63 -16.17
C LYS A 166 3.50 -4.76 -15.08
N THR A 167 3.51 -3.87 -14.11
CA THR A 167 2.52 -3.87 -13.02
C THR A 167 1.14 -3.51 -13.56
N LEU A 168 1.04 -2.51 -14.43
CA LEU A 168 -0.22 -2.13 -15.08
C LEU A 168 -0.76 -3.24 -15.99
N GLN A 169 0.10 -3.92 -16.75
CA GLN A 169 -0.30 -5.09 -17.55
C GLN A 169 -0.87 -6.21 -16.67
N GLN A 170 -0.23 -6.52 -15.55
CA GLN A 170 -0.75 -7.50 -14.59
C GLN A 170 -2.06 -7.03 -13.93
N PHE A 171 -2.23 -5.75 -13.72
CA PHE A 171 -3.51 -5.20 -13.26
C PHE A 171 -4.60 -5.40 -14.32
N ALA A 172 -4.31 -5.17 -15.59
CA ALA A 172 -5.25 -5.42 -16.69
C ALA A 172 -5.68 -6.89 -16.77
N GLU A 173 -4.75 -7.83 -16.60
CA GLU A 173 -5.04 -9.27 -16.54
C GLU A 173 -5.98 -9.66 -15.39
N VAL A 174 -5.86 -9.01 -14.23
CA VAL A 174 -6.63 -9.37 -13.02
C VAL A 174 -7.93 -8.58 -12.89
N PHE A 175 -7.89 -7.28 -13.18
CA PHE A 175 -8.99 -6.34 -12.92
C PHE A 175 -9.77 -5.94 -14.16
N GLY A 176 -9.25 -6.26 -15.38
CA GLY A 176 -9.84 -5.90 -16.68
C GLY A 176 -9.24 -4.61 -17.25
N ASP A 177 -9.13 -4.55 -18.59
CA ASP A 177 -8.54 -3.45 -19.35
C ASP A 177 -9.28 -2.12 -19.19
N ASP A 178 -10.57 -2.17 -18.91
CA ASP A 178 -11.48 -1.03 -18.73
C ASP A 178 -11.44 -0.40 -17.34
N ARG A 179 -10.71 -1.03 -16.39
CA ARG A 179 -10.59 -0.51 -15.02
C ARG A 179 -9.91 0.84 -15.03
N GLN A 180 -10.54 1.82 -14.36
CA GLN A 180 -10.01 3.17 -14.26
C GLN A 180 -8.78 3.22 -13.35
N VAL A 181 -7.76 3.92 -13.78
CA VAL A 181 -6.49 4.07 -13.08
C VAL A 181 -5.95 5.50 -13.24
N SER A 182 -5.20 5.96 -12.26
CA SER A 182 -4.36 7.15 -12.34
C SER A 182 -2.95 6.80 -11.92
N CYS A 183 -1.97 7.05 -12.78
CA CYS A 183 -0.55 6.95 -12.46
C CYS A 183 -0.01 8.35 -12.18
N CYS A 184 0.24 8.65 -10.91
CA CYS A 184 0.87 9.90 -10.48
C CYS A 184 2.37 9.66 -10.35
N ARG A 185 3.19 10.42 -11.07
CA ARG A 185 4.64 10.33 -10.97
C ARG A 185 5.25 11.62 -10.47
N GLU A 186 6.39 11.52 -9.79
CA GLU A 186 7.20 12.66 -9.35
C GLU A 186 6.40 13.71 -8.57
N ILE A 187 5.47 13.26 -7.71
CA ILE A 187 4.59 14.13 -6.89
C ILE A 187 5.44 15.14 -6.13
N SER A 188 5.01 16.43 -6.17
CA SER A 188 5.68 17.57 -5.53
C SER A 188 7.03 17.96 -6.16
N LYS A 189 7.46 17.31 -7.26
CA LYS A 189 8.71 17.59 -7.97
C LYS A 189 8.47 18.36 -9.26
N LEU A 190 9.55 18.83 -9.89
CA LEU A 190 9.51 19.62 -11.13
C LEU A 190 8.79 18.91 -12.29
N HIS A 191 8.86 17.59 -12.34
CA HIS A 191 8.29 16.78 -13.42
C HIS A 191 7.05 15.99 -12.94
N GLU A 192 6.29 16.58 -12.02
CA GLU A 192 5.03 16.01 -11.57
C GLU A 192 4.05 15.84 -12.73
N GLU A 193 3.48 14.65 -12.85
CA GLU A 193 2.51 14.31 -13.88
C GLU A 193 1.51 13.29 -13.34
N SER A 194 0.26 13.38 -13.84
CA SER A 194 -0.78 12.39 -13.55
C SER A 194 -1.44 11.94 -14.86
N VAL A 195 -1.17 10.70 -15.26
CA VAL A 195 -1.78 10.05 -16.43
C VAL A 195 -3.00 9.26 -15.96
N ARG A 196 -4.17 9.59 -16.51
CA ARG A 196 -5.48 9.02 -16.12
C ARG A 196 -6.15 8.37 -17.30
N GLY A 197 -6.92 7.32 -17.06
CA GLY A 197 -7.72 6.61 -18.07
C GLY A 197 -8.03 5.19 -17.63
N THR A 198 -8.39 4.37 -18.59
CA THR A 198 -8.46 2.92 -18.42
C THR A 198 -7.05 2.33 -18.31
N LEU A 199 -6.93 1.11 -17.77
CA LEU A 199 -5.65 0.40 -17.74
C LEU A 199 -5.06 0.27 -19.14
N ALA A 200 -5.87 -0.05 -20.16
CA ALA A 200 -5.43 -0.14 -21.56
C ALA A 200 -4.82 1.18 -22.07
N GLU A 201 -5.48 2.32 -21.82
CA GLU A 201 -5.01 3.63 -22.27
C GLU A 201 -3.70 4.05 -21.58
N VAL A 202 -3.61 3.82 -20.26
CA VAL A 202 -2.43 4.20 -19.47
C VAL A 202 -1.24 3.28 -19.76
N ILE A 203 -1.47 1.99 -20.07
CA ILE A 203 -0.43 1.06 -20.55
C ILE A 203 0.13 1.57 -21.87
N ALA A 204 -0.73 1.87 -22.86
CA ALA A 204 -0.33 2.36 -24.17
C ALA A 204 0.52 3.63 -24.05
N HIS A 205 0.14 4.57 -23.18
CA HIS A 205 0.91 5.80 -22.92
C HIS A 205 2.32 5.50 -22.43
N PHE A 206 2.50 4.57 -21.47
CA PHE A 206 3.82 4.24 -20.91
C PHE A 206 4.62 3.25 -21.75
N GLU A 207 4.04 2.60 -22.74
CA GLU A 207 4.77 1.85 -23.77
C GLU A 207 5.40 2.78 -24.81
N GLU A 208 4.75 3.92 -25.10
CA GLU A 208 5.29 4.97 -25.98
C GLU A 208 6.28 5.90 -25.26
N THR A 209 6.07 6.15 -23.96
CA THR A 209 6.86 7.09 -23.16
C THR A 209 7.58 6.36 -22.03
N GLU A 210 8.92 6.29 -22.08
CA GLU A 210 9.70 5.60 -21.04
C GLU A 210 9.41 6.14 -19.64
N PRO A 211 8.92 5.29 -18.70
CA PRO A 211 8.62 5.73 -17.34
C PRO A 211 9.88 6.13 -16.58
N ARG A 212 9.87 7.29 -15.92
CA ARG A 212 10.97 7.80 -15.10
C ARG A 212 10.45 8.35 -13.79
N GLY A 213 11.28 8.29 -12.75
CA GLY A 213 10.96 8.81 -11.42
C GLY A 213 10.17 7.83 -10.57
N GLU A 214 9.45 8.32 -9.57
CA GLU A 214 8.70 7.54 -8.60
C GLU A 214 7.21 7.57 -8.92
N PHE A 215 6.54 6.45 -8.77
CA PHE A 215 5.14 6.28 -9.15
C PHE A 215 4.24 5.95 -7.96
N VAL A 216 3.08 6.60 -7.92
CA VAL A 216 1.92 6.18 -7.15
C VAL A 216 0.82 5.80 -8.12
N ILE A 217 0.39 4.55 -8.09
CA ILE A 217 -0.71 4.03 -8.91
C ILE A 217 -1.97 4.05 -8.05
N VAL A 218 -3.00 4.73 -8.52
CA VAL A 218 -4.32 4.77 -7.89
C VAL A 218 -5.29 4.03 -8.80
N LEU A 219 -5.76 2.86 -8.37
CA LEU A 219 -6.64 1.98 -9.13
C LEU A 219 -8.06 2.02 -8.55
N ALA A 220 -9.05 2.21 -9.42
CA ALA A 220 -10.44 2.19 -8.99
C ALA A 220 -10.84 0.81 -8.44
N GLY A 221 -11.65 0.80 -7.40
CA GLY A 221 -12.30 -0.41 -6.91
C GLY A 221 -13.30 -0.98 -7.93
N LYS A 222 -13.74 -2.21 -7.72
CA LYS A 222 -14.79 -2.84 -8.51
C LYS A 222 -16.14 -2.15 -8.27
N ASP A 223 -16.94 -1.94 -9.33
CA ASP A 223 -18.28 -1.39 -9.16
C ASP A 223 -19.12 -2.33 -8.25
N PRO A 224 -19.64 -1.82 -7.12
CA PRO A 224 -20.46 -2.63 -6.22
C PRO A 224 -21.72 -3.22 -6.86
N LYS A 225 -22.22 -2.63 -7.96
CA LYS A 225 -23.36 -3.18 -8.72
C LYS A 225 -22.93 -4.40 -9.51
N GLN A 226 -21.84 -4.30 -10.26
CA GLN A 226 -21.25 -5.43 -11.00
C GLN A 226 -20.92 -6.60 -10.06
N LEU A 227 -20.27 -6.33 -8.93
CA LEU A 227 -19.96 -7.36 -7.93
C LEU A 227 -21.23 -8.07 -7.42
N LYS A 228 -22.30 -7.32 -7.13
CA LYS A 228 -23.58 -7.91 -6.69
C LYS A 228 -24.23 -8.78 -7.78
N GLU A 229 -24.13 -8.39 -9.04
CA GLU A 229 -24.67 -9.16 -10.16
C GLU A 229 -23.90 -10.46 -10.36
N GLU A 230 -22.58 -10.41 -10.40
CA GLU A 230 -21.72 -11.60 -10.49
C GLU A 230 -21.96 -12.58 -9.32
N MET A 231 -22.07 -12.07 -8.10
CA MET A 231 -22.39 -12.92 -6.94
C MET A 231 -23.77 -13.60 -7.06
N LYS A 232 -24.76 -12.91 -7.63
CA LYS A 232 -26.09 -13.50 -7.88
C LYS A 232 -26.03 -14.59 -8.96
N GLU A 233 -25.30 -14.34 -10.03
CA GLU A 233 -25.11 -15.32 -11.11
C GLU A 233 -24.39 -16.56 -10.61
N LYS A 234 -23.28 -16.40 -9.91
CA LYS A 234 -22.53 -17.51 -9.30
C LYS A 234 -23.41 -18.37 -8.38
N LYS A 235 -24.22 -17.74 -7.53
CA LYS A 235 -25.18 -18.46 -6.67
C LYS A 235 -26.27 -19.20 -7.48
N ARG A 236 -26.71 -18.64 -8.62
CA ARG A 236 -27.66 -19.30 -9.52
C ARG A 236 -27.03 -20.53 -10.20
N GLU A 237 -25.80 -20.41 -10.65
CA GLU A 237 -25.05 -21.52 -11.26
C GLU A 237 -24.78 -22.64 -10.27
N GLU A 238 -24.33 -22.33 -9.07
CA GLU A 238 -24.12 -23.31 -7.99
C GLU A 238 -25.43 -24.08 -7.66
N ARG A 239 -26.56 -23.37 -7.61
CA ARG A 239 -27.88 -24.01 -7.42
C ARG A 239 -28.28 -24.91 -8.60
N ARG A 240 -27.99 -24.51 -9.85
CA ARG A 240 -28.24 -25.35 -11.05
C ARG A 240 -27.36 -26.58 -11.00
N GLN A 241 -26.08 -26.46 -10.69
CA GLN A 241 -25.17 -27.62 -10.62
C GLN A 241 -25.59 -28.60 -9.53
N LYS A 242 -25.97 -28.15 -8.34
CA LYS A 242 -26.51 -29.01 -7.27
C LYS A 242 -27.79 -29.74 -7.68
N LYS A 243 -28.70 -29.03 -8.36
CA LYS A 243 -29.96 -29.65 -8.84
C LYS A 243 -29.71 -30.69 -9.93
N ASN A 244 -28.75 -30.46 -10.82
CA ASN A 244 -28.38 -31.42 -11.87
C ASN A 244 -27.61 -32.63 -11.30
N GLY A 245 -26.77 -32.43 -10.27
CA GLY A 245 -26.12 -33.53 -9.57
C GLY A 245 -27.14 -34.43 -8.87
N ALA A 246 -28.08 -33.88 -8.11
CA ALA A 246 -29.12 -34.65 -7.44
C ALA A 246 -29.99 -35.48 -8.41
N ARG A 247 -30.33 -34.93 -9.60
CA ARG A 247 -31.05 -35.68 -10.63
C ARG A 247 -30.25 -36.85 -11.19
N ARG A 248 -28.95 -36.70 -11.40
CA ARG A 248 -28.08 -37.80 -11.87
C ARG A 248 -27.97 -38.92 -10.84
N ASP A 249 -27.90 -38.57 -9.56
CA ASP A 249 -27.84 -39.55 -8.48
C ASP A 249 -29.17 -40.29 -8.31
N GLU A 250 -30.33 -39.66 -8.55
CA GLU A 250 -31.66 -40.30 -8.60
C GLU A 250 -31.78 -41.26 -9.77
N GLU A 251 -31.40 -40.83 -10.99
CA GLU A 251 -31.42 -41.65 -12.20
C GLU A 251 -30.49 -42.88 -12.13
N SER A 252 -29.31 -42.73 -11.46
CA SER A 252 -28.38 -43.83 -11.25
C SER A 252 -28.92 -44.86 -10.22
N ASN A 253 -29.62 -44.39 -9.19
CA ASN A 253 -30.24 -45.28 -8.19
C ASN A 253 -31.46 -46.03 -8.75
N GLU A 254 -32.27 -45.44 -9.63
CA GLU A 254 -33.37 -46.12 -10.29
C GLU A 254 -32.85 -47.22 -11.24
N SER A 255 -31.76 -47.00 -11.96
CA SER A 255 -31.18 -48.02 -12.88
C SER A 255 -30.62 -49.24 -12.16
N VAL A 256 -30.16 -49.10 -10.92
CA VAL A 256 -29.65 -50.22 -10.08
C VAL A 256 -30.78 -51.04 -9.49
N SER A 257 -31.97 -50.47 -9.28
CA SER A 257 -33.14 -51.18 -8.72
C SER A 257 -33.78 -52.22 -9.69
N TYR A 258 -33.61 -52.08 -11.02
CA TYR A 258 -34.20 -52.98 -12.03
C TYR A 258 -33.34 -54.20 -12.36
N THR A 259 -32.12 -54.31 -11.86
CA THR A 259 -31.22 -55.46 -12.18
C THR A 259 -31.32 -56.67 -11.21
N HIS A 260 -32.17 -56.60 -10.18
CA HIS A 260 -32.27 -57.67 -9.18
C HIS A 260 -33.55 -58.53 -9.24
N LEU A 261 -34.32 -58.50 -10.31
CA LEU A 261 -35.56 -59.29 -10.46
C LEU A 261 -35.55 -60.11 -11.74
N THR A 262 -34.66 -61.10 -11.91
CA THR A 262 -34.87 -62.29 -12.75
C THR A 262 -33.89 -63.39 -12.31
N LEU A 263 -34.32 -64.31 -11.45
CA LEU A 263 -33.82 -65.66 -11.39
C LEU A 263 -34.96 -66.57 -11.84
N PRO A 264 -34.80 -67.37 -12.90
CA PRO A 264 -35.71 -68.46 -13.20
C PRO A 264 -35.39 -69.71 -12.37
N THR A 265 -36.42 -70.43 -11.99
CA THR A 265 -36.48 -71.77 -11.43
C THR A 265 -35.75 -72.82 -12.25
#